data_1bfab4780e9f22f96247c59fb104aea0
#
_entry.id   1bfab4780e9f22f96247c59fb104aea0
#
_cell.length_a   1.000
_cell.length_b   1.000
_cell.length_c   1.000
_cell.angle_alpha   90.00
_cell.angle_beta   90.00
_cell.angle_gamma   90.00
#
_symmetry.space_group_name_H-M   'P 1'
#
loop_
_entity.id
_entity.type
_entity.pdbx_description
1 polymer ?
#
loop_
_entity_poly.entity_id
_entity_poly.type
_entity_poly.pdbx_seq_one_letter_code
_entity_poly.pdbx_strand_id
1 'polypeptide(L)'
;MLEGGKTMRIGVIGTGQIAHDNVRALLKTGRVEIAALCNRTREKAEAFADEYSLQVPVYTDYREMLACERLDAALINTPHGQHCRQFLDCCEAGLSIMVEKPLATSSADGLRMLRAAREAGVRAAVCHTQRYLAPMMALRAFLSGEEGRALGRLRHVSDTINLNYFHDQRPAWFFDPAQAGGGLLMTHGAHQIDRMHFLIGQPTDTLYAHLELMTAYSGLDGGYQLMGRCGEVTYLAQCAGYYLPQESALELTFERGSIRFSWKDNGVDRVGVWLGDGGQAYASLPCPFDMENTYVYQFDAMLDALEGKKNDAPTLEQATEVLLVLEAIRQSSDSGMAARVGTIPVD
;
A
#
# COMPACT_ATOMS: atom_id res chain seq x y z
N MET A 1 -4.40 -13.98 -31.73
CA MET A 1 -3.00 -14.42 -31.54
C MET A 1 -2.31 -13.21 -30.96
N LEU A 2 -2.05 -13.22 -29.66
CA LEU A 2 -1.31 -12.17 -28.99
C LEU A 2 0.17 -12.35 -29.38
N GLU A 3 0.80 -11.28 -29.87
CA GLU A 3 2.24 -11.25 -30.11
C GLU A 3 2.95 -11.66 -28.83
N GLY A 4 3.90 -12.61 -28.93
CA GLY A 4 4.56 -13.25 -27.80
C GLY A 4 5.42 -12.28 -26.97
N GLY A 5 4.79 -11.60 -26.01
CA GLY A 5 5.50 -10.90 -24.94
C GLY A 5 6.24 -11.94 -24.11
N LYS A 6 7.52 -11.71 -23.82
CA LYS A 6 8.32 -12.56 -22.93
C LYS A 6 7.64 -12.59 -21.54
N THR A 7 7.28 -13.77 -21.06
CA THR A 7 6.78 -13.96 -19.69
C THR A 7 7.84 -13.54 -18.68
N MET A 8 7.51 -12.67 -17.73
CA MET A 8 8.44 -12.15 -16.71
C MET A 8 8.68 -13.22 -15.65
N ARG A 9 9.94 -13.58 -15.42
CA ARG A 9 10.37 -14.59 -14.43
C ARG A 9 10.55 -13.93 -13.06
N ILE A 10 9.74 -14.33 -12.07
CA ILE A 10 9.68 -13.70 -10.74
C ILE A 10 10.21 -14.63 -9.67
N GLY A 11 11.16 -14.15 -8.86
CA GLY A 11 11.54 -14.74 -7.58
C GLY A 11 10.69 -14.17 -6.45
N VAL A 12 10.07 -15.03 -5.64
CA VAL A 12 9.24 -14.62 -4.49
C VAL A 12 10.03 -14.74 -3.20
N ILE A 13 10.22 -13.63 -2.49
CA ILE A 13 10.90 -13.54 -1.20
C ILE A 13 9.87 -13.37 -0.09
N GLY A 14 9.62 -14.45 0.67
CA GLY A 14 8.57 -14.54 1.68
C GLY A 14 7.29 -15.18 1.15
N THR A 15 6.91 -16.33 1.74
CA THR A 15 5.70 -17.09 1.44
C THR A 15 4.73 -17.04 2.63
N GLY A 16 4.59 -15.85 3.24
CA GLY A 16 3.64 -15.59 4.32
C GLY A 16 2.22 -15.35 3.82
N GLN A 17 1.32 -14.96 4.72
CA GLN A 17 -0.11 -14.80 4.43
C GLN A 17 -0.37 -13.93 3.18
N ILE A 18 0.27 -12.76 3.08
CA ILE A 18 0.05 -11.84 1.95
C ILE A 18 0.57 -12.40 0.61
N ALA A 19 1.56 -13.29 0.66
CA ALA A 19 2.09 -13.91 -0.55
C ALA A 19 1.04 -14.75 -1.27
N HIS A 20 0.06 -15.34 -0.55
CA HIS A 20 -1.04 -16.10 -1.16
C HIS A 20 -1.91 -15.21 -2.06
N ASP A 21 -2.26 -14.01 -1.59
CA ASP A 21 -3.04 -13.07 -2.40
C ASP A 21 -2.23 -12.54 -3.58
N ASN A 22 -0.97 -12.19 -3.34
CA ASN A 22 -0.08 -11.62 -4.34
C ASN A 22 0.26 -12.63 -5.46
N VAL A 23 0.67 -13.84 -5.11
CA VAL A 23 1.02 -14.88 -6.12
C VAL A 23 -0.21 -15.34 -6.88
N ARG A 24 -1.35 -15.53 -6.21
CA ARG A 24 -2.61 -15.85 -6.89
C ARG A 24 -2.98 -14.80 -7.92
N ALA A 25 -2.86 -13.53 -7.57
CA ALA A 25 -3.15 -12.44 -8.48
C ALA A 25 -2.15 -12.35 -9.64
N LEU A 26 -0.86 -12.46 -9.37
CA LEU A 26 0.18 -12.51 -10.40
C LEU A 26 -0.06 -13.62 -11.42
N LEU A 27 -0.36 -14.84 -10.95
CA LEU A 27 -0.67 -15.95 -11.84
C LEU A 27 -1.93 -15.69 -12.69
N LYS A 28 -2.95 -15.03 -12.12
CA LYS A 28 -4.16 -14.63 -12.85
C LYS A 28 -3.90 -13.62 -13.97
N THR A 29 -2.86 -12.80 -13.89
CA THR A 29 -2.52 -11.85 -14.98
C THR A 29 -2.09 -12.57 -16.27
N GLY A 30 -1.61 -13.81 -16.17
CA GLY A 30 -1.05 -14.55 -17.31
C GLY A 30 0.24 -13.97 -17.88
N ARG A 31 0.87 -12.99 -17.22
CA ARG A 31 2.05 -12.23 -17.70
C ARG A 31 3.35 -12.71 -17.07
N VAL A 32 3.28 -13.56 -16.04
CA VAL A 32 4.43 -13.94 -15.22
C VAL A 32 4.59 -15.45 -15.10
N GLU A 33 5.80 -15.87 -14.81
CA GLU A 33 6.18 -17.19 -14.30
C GLU A 33 6.79 -17.01 -12.93
N ILE A 34 6.28 -17.71 -11.91
CA ILE A 34 7.00 -17.82 -10.64
C ILE A 34 8.15 -18.80 -10.87
N ALA A 35 9.36 -18.28 -10.80
CA ALA A 35 10.57 -19.03 -11.17
C ALA A 35 11.30 -19.63 -9.95
N ALA A 36 11.14 -19.05 -8.77
CA ALA A 36 11.72 -19.54 -7.52
C ALA A 36 10.98 -18.99 -6.31
N LEU A 37 11.02 -19.72 -5.20
CA LEU A 37 10.47 -19.31 -3.90
C LEU A 37 11.57 -19.26 -2.85
N CYS A 38 11.50 -18.28 -1.97
CA CYS A 38 12.37 -18.20 -0.79
C CYS A 38 11.56 -17.98 0.47
N ASN A 39 11.80 -18.81 1.50
CA ASN A 39 11.30 -18.59 2.85
C ASN A 39 12.29 -19.16 3.85
N ARG A 40 12.55 -18.44 4.94
CA ARG A 40 13.44 -18.88 6.04
C ARG A 40 13.11 -20.32 6.54
N THR A 41 11.84 -20.70 6.49
CA THR A 41 11.37 -22.06 6.81
C THR A 41 11.08 -22.79 5.50
N ARG A 42 11.90 -23.78 5.14
CA ARG A 42 11.82 -24.53 3.87
C ARG A 42 10.44 -25.19 3.68
N GLU A 43 9.95 -25.83 4.72
CA GLU A 43 8.67 -26.56 4.70
C GLU A 43 7.48 -25.64 4.38
N LYS A 44 7.54 -24.37 4.80
CA LYS A 44 6.51 -23.37 4.44
C LYS A 44 6.55 -22.99 2.97
N ALA A 45 7.74 -22.90 2.39
CA ALA A 45 7.86 -22.59 0.98
C ALA A 45 7.50 -23.78 0.09
N GLU A 46 7.83 -24.99 0.52
CA GLU A 46 7.41 -26.23 -0.16
C GLU A 46 5.89 -26.42 -0.12
N ALA A 47 5.26 -26.24 1.03
CA ALA A 47 3.80 -26.26 1.16
C ALA A 47 3.11 -25.19 0.30
N PHE A 48 3.73 -24.00 0.22
CA PHE A 48 3.24 -22.95 -0.67
C PHE A 48 3.38 -23.33 -2.15
N ALA A 49 4.50 -23.93 -2.55
CA ALA A 49 4.69 -24.43 -3.91
C ALA A 49 3.64 -25.49 -4.28
N ASP A 50 3.37 -26.44 -3.39
CA ASP A 50 2.37 -27.47 -3.58
C ASP A 50 0.96 -26.90 -3.73
N GLU A 51 0.58 -25.92 -2.90
CA GLU A 51 -0.74 -25.26 -2.97
C GLU A 51 -1.01 -24.62 -4.34
N TYR A 52 0.02 -24.00 -4.93
CA TYR A 52 -0.09 -23.34 -6.25
C TYR A 52 0.38 -24.24 -7.40
N SER A 53 0.68 -25.52 -7.16
CA SER A 53 1.19 -26.47 -8.16
C SER A 53 2.45 -25.98 -8.88
N LEU A 54 3.32 -25.27 -8.16
CA LEU A 54 4.55 -24.69 -8.68
C LEU A 54 5.69 -25.73 -8.60
N GLN A 55 6.26 -26.07 -9.75
CA GLN A 55 7.44 -26.95 -9.83
C GLN A 55 8.70 -26.09 -9.94
N VAL A 56 9.08 -25.44 -8.83
CA VAL A 56 10.15 -24.44 -8.80
C VAL A 56 11.14 -24.69 -7.67
N PRO A 57 12.41 -24.27 -7.80
CA PRO A 57 13.39 -24.32 -6.73
C PRO A 57 12.93 -23.55 -5.48
N VAL A 58 13.23 -24.12 -4.32
CA VAL A 58 12.93 -23.52 -3.00
C VAL A 58 14.23 -23.24 -2.26
N TYR A 59 14.38 -22.00 -1.79
CA TYR A 59 15.54 -21.47 -1.08
C TYR A 59 15.19 -21.08 0.34
N THR A 60 16.17 -21.17 1.26
CA THR A 60 16.05 -20.61 2.62
C THR A 60 16.82 -19.31 2.80
N ASP A 61 17.74 -19.00 1.89
CA ASP A 61 18.40 -17.71 1.75
C ASP A 61 18.08 -17.11 0.37
N TYR A 62 17.48 -15.92 0.35
CA TYR A 62 17.12 -15.25 -0.90
C TYR A 62 18.34 -14.84 -1.73
N ARG A 63 19.53 -14.65 -1.12
CA ARG A 63 20.76 -14.33 -1.87
C ARG A 63 21.23 -15.50 -2.71
N GLU A 64 21.09 -16.73 -2.18
CA GLU A 64 21.35 -17.92 -2.97
C GLU A 64 20.37 -18.00 -4.17
N MET A 65 19.08 -17.70 -3.94
CA MET A 65 18.09 -17.62 -5.02
C MET A 65 18.49 -16.57 -6.07
N LEU A 66 18.86 -15.35 -5.65
CA LEU A 66 19.30 -14.29 -6.56
C LEU A 66 20.56 -14.66 -7.36
N ALA A 67 21.47 -15.43 -6.76
CA ALA A 67 22.71 -15.86 -7.41
C ALA A 67 22.53 -17.04 -8.36
N CYS A 68 21.60 -17.95 -8.07
CA CYS A 68 21.42 -19.21 -8.81
C CYS A 68 20.37 -19.12 -9.92
N GLU A 69 19.36 -18.25 -9.78
CA GLU A 69 18.22 -18.21 -10.68
C GLU A 69 18.29 -17.07 -11.68
N ARG A 70 17.80 -17.33 -12.91
CA ARG A 70 17.62 -16.28 -13.90
C ARG A 70 16.25 -15.63 -13.71
N LEU A 71 16.25 -14.49 -13.02
CA LEU A 71 15.07 -13.71 -12.70
C LEU A 71 15.04 -12.41 -13.50
N ASP A 72 13.85 -11.95 -13.83
CA ASP A 72 13.60 -10.61 -14.38
C ASP A 72 13.15 -9.64 -13.27
N ALA A 73 12.47 -10.16 -12.23
CA ALA A 73 12.01 -9.37 -11.11
C ALA A 73 11.95 -10.17 -9.80
N ALA A 74 11.91 -9.45 -8.68
CA ALA A 74 11.66 -9.98 -7.34
C ALA A 74 10.36 -9.42 -6.77
N LEU A 75 9.59 -10.26 -6.05
CA LEU A 75 8.47 -9.87 -5.22
C LEU A 75 8.83 -10.05 -3.74
N ILE A 76 8.88 -8.96 -2.98
CA ILE A 76 9.26 -8.95 -1.56
C ILE A 76 8.01 -8.89 -0.69
N ASN A 77 7.72 -9.98 0.05
CA ASN A 77 6.56 -10.18 0.92
C ASN A 77 6.94 -10.46 2.39
N THR A 78 8.11 -10.03 2.80
CA THR A 78 8.66 -10.29 4.13
C THR A 78 8.13 -9.30 5.18
N PRO A 79 8.44 -9.46 6.49
CA PRO A 79 8.21 -8.42 7.48
C PRO A 79 8.91 -7.09 7.12
N HIS A 80 8.28 -5.97 7.47
CA HIS A 80 8.66 -4.62 7.06
C HIS A 80 10.13 -4.28 7.31
N GLY A 81 10.69 -4.70 8.46
CA GLY A 81 12.08 -4.44 8.83
C GLY A 81 13.12 -5.13 7.93
N GLN A 82 12.69 -6.03 7.04
CA GLN A 82 13.56 -6.72 6.10
C GLN A 82 13.55 -6.11 4.69
N HIS A 83 12.54 -5.29 4.37
CA HIS A 83 12.33 -4.78 3.01
C HIS A 83 13.54 -4.04 2.47
N CYS A 84 14.08 -3.07 3.23
CA CYS A 84 15.19 -2.24 2.76
C CYS A 84 16.38 -3.09 2.35
N ARG A 85 16.84 -4.02 3.19
CA ARG A 85 18.00 -4.85 2.86
C ARG A 85 17.76 -5.72 1.63
N GLN A 86 16.62 -6.43 1.59
CA GLN A 86 16.29 -7.30 0.46
C GLN A 86 16.14 -6.53 -0.83
N PHE A 87 15.57 -5.32 -0.77
CA PHE A 87 15.44 -4.42 -1.90
C PHE A 87 16.81 -4.00 -2.45
N LEU A 88 17.74 -3.61 -1.58
CA LEU A 88 19.10 -3.22 -1.98
C LEU A 88 19.83 -4.39 -2.66
N ASP A 89 19.77 -5.59 -2.07
CA ASP A 89 20.40 -6.79 -2.64
C ASP A 89 19.75 -7.13 -4.03
N CYS A 90 18.44 -6.89 -4.23
CA CYS A 90 17.80 -7.03 -5.55
C CYS A 90 18.25 -5.95 -6.55
N CYS A 91 18.48 -4.70 -6.10
CA CYS A 91 19.06 -3.66 -6.95
C CYS A 91 20.47 -4.04 -7.42
N GLU A 92 21.32 -4.56 -6.52
CA GLU A 92 22.66 -5.06 -6.86
C GLU A 92 22.61 -6.22 -7.87
N ALA A 93 21.56 -7.05 -7.82
CA ALA A 93 21.34 -8.11 -8.79
C ALA A 93 20.73 -7.61 -10.13
N GLY A 94 20.42 -6.32 -10.24
CA GLY A 94 19.84 -5.71 -11.46
C GLY A 94 18.38 -6.10 -11.73
N LEU A 95 17.63 -6.54 -10.72
CA LEU A 95 16.26 -7.00 -10.86
C LEU A 95 15.26 -5.85 -10.75
N SER A 96 14.19 -5.90 -11.53
CA SER A 96 13.00 -5.11 -11.24
C SER A 96 12.34 -5.58 -9.94
N ILE A 97 11.64 -4.69 -9.20
CA ILE A 97 11.22 -5.02 -7.83
C ILE A 97 9.75 -4.65 -7.61
N MET A 98 8.99 -5.58 -7.06
CA MET A 98 7.70 -5.35 -6.42
C MET A 98 7.89 -5.58 -4.92
N VAL A 99 7.50 -4.62 -4.09
CA VAL A 99 7.67 -4.71 -2.63
C VAL A 99 6.39 -4.40 -1.89
N GLU A 100 6.12 -5.19 -0.85
CA GLU A 100 4.98 -4.94 0.04
C GLU A 100 5.12 -3.61 0.80
N LYS A 101 3.96 -3.07 1.14
CA LYS A 101 3.88 -1.88 2.00
C LYS A 101 3.97 -2.25 3.51
N PRO A 102 4.42 -1.32 4.35
CA PRO A 102 5.07 -0.06 3.99
C PRO A 102 6.40 -0.32 3.29
N LEU A 103 6.86 0.62 2.48
CA LEU A 103 8.12 0.48 1.74
C LEU A 103 9.29 0.08 2.64
N ALA A 104 9.39 0.71 3.81
CA ALA A 104 10.39 0.43 4.85
C ALA A 104 9.82 0.84 6.23
N THR A 105 10.61 0.67 7.28
CA THR A 105 10.25 1.09 8.66
C THR A 105 10.68 2.52 9.00
N SER A 106 11.43 3.17 8.11
CA SER A 106 11.86 4.57 8.23
C SER A 106 11.92 5.27 6.87
N SER A 107 11.77 6.61 6.86
CA SER A 107 11.97 7.42 5.66
C SER A 107 13.43 7.39 5.18
N ALA A 108 14.39 7.30 6.09
CA ALA A 108 15.79 7.16 5.75
C ALA A 108 16.08 5.91 4.91
N ASP A 109 15.47 4.77 5.26
CA ASP A 109 15.55 3.54 4.47
C ASP A 109 14.80 3.68 3.14
N GLY A 110 13.63 4.32 3.12
CA GLY A 110 12.90 4.64 1.88
C GLY A 110 13.77 5.44 0.91
N LEU A 111 14.45 6.49 1.39
CA LEU A 111 15.39 7.29 0.61
C LEU A 111 16.59 6.49 0.11
N ARG A 112 17.11 5.56 0.91
CA ARG A 112 18.20 4.65 0.49
C ARG A 112 17.73 3.72 -0.65
N MET A 113 16.53 3.16 -0.52
CA MET A 113 15.94 2.29 -1.55
C MET A 113 15.71 3.06 -2.86
N LEU A 114 15.15 4.27 -2.77
CA LEU A 114 14.93 5.15 -3.92
C LEU A 114 16.25 5.46 -4.65
N ARG A 115 17.29 5.83 -3.92
CA ARG A 115 18.63 6.12 -4.47
C ARG A 115 19.24 4.89 -5.14
N ALA A 116 19.21 3.75 -4.46
CA ALA A 116 19.74 2.49 -5.00
C ALA A 116 19.05 2.06 -6.30
N ALA A 117 17.72 2.20 -6.38
CA ALA A 117 16.98 1.88 -7.61
C ALA A 117 17.38 2.80 -8.77
N ARG A 118 17.55 4.11 -8.52
CA ARG A 118 18.03 5.09 -9.52
C ARG A 118 19.45 4.77 -9.99
N GLU A 119 20.37 4.52 -9.07
CA GLU A 119 21.77 4.19 -9.37
C GLU A 119 21.91 2.89 -10.16
N ALA A 120 21.13 1.86 -9.81
CA ALA A 120 21.12 0.58 -10.53
C ALA A 120 20.30 0.63 -11.84
N GLY A 121 19.53 1.68 -12.09
CA GLY A 121 18.64 1.77 -13.26
C GLY A 121 17.51 0.75 -13.28
N VAL A 122 17.12 0.23 -12.11
CA VAL A 122 16.04 -0.76 -11.96
C VAL A 122 14.70 -0.09 -11.73
N ARG A 123 13.63 -0.74 -12.18
CA ARG A 123 12.25 -0.27 -11.95
C ARG A 123 11.66 -0.95 -10.74
N ALA A 124 10.90 -0.19 -9.96
CA ALA A 124 10.24 -0.74 -8.78
C ALA A 124 8.85 -0.12 -8.58
N ALA A 125 7.97 -0.90 -7.94
CA ALA A 125 6.63 -0.48 -7.53
C ALA A 125 6.29 -1.05 -6.15
N VAL A 126 5.41 -0.35 -5.42
CA VAL A 126 5.03 -0.69 -4.04
C VAL A 126 3.59 -1.17 -3.97
N CYS A 127 3.29 -2.21 -3.17
CA CYS A 127 1.96 -2.83 -3.09
C CYS A 127 0.97 -1.99 -2.25
N HIS A 128 0.58 -0.80 -2.72
CA HIS A 128 -0.50 -0.02 -2.10
C HIS A 128 -1.87 -0.44 -2.65
N THR A 129 -2.32 -1.62 -2.27
CA THR A 129 -3.50 -2.32 -2.78
C THR A 129 -4.78 -1.48 -2.71
N GLN A 130 -4.90 -0.57 -1.74
CA GLN A 130 -6.13 0.22 -1.57
C GLN A 130 -6.43 1.18 -2.73
N ARG A 131 -5.45 1.50 -3.58
CA ARG A 131 -5.69 2.25 -4.83
C ARG A 131 -6.54 1.47 -5.84
N TYR A 132 -6.57 0.14 -5.72
CA TYR A 132 -7.20 -0.80 -6.67
C TYR A 132 -8.47 -1.45 -6.12
N LEU A 133 -8.95 -1.03 -4.96
CA LEU A 133 -10.28 -1.41 -4.49
C LEU A 133 -11.33 -0.96 -5.52
N ALA A 134 -12.28 -1.83 -5.85
CA ALA A 134 -13.28 -1.55 -6.86
C ALA A 134 -13.99 -0.19 -6.68
N PRO A 135 -14.45 0.20 -5.48
CA PRO A 135 -15.02 1.53 -5.28
C PRO A 135 -14.00 2.67 -5.46
N MET A 136 -12.71 2.45 -5.14
CA MET A 136 -11.65 3.45 -5.36
C MET A 136 -11.40 3.67 -6.86
N MET A 137 -11.39 2.60 -7.64
CA MET A 137 -11.26 2.67 -9.09
C MET A 137 -12.48 3.36 -9.72
N ALA A 138 -13.69 3.07 -9.24
CA ALA A 138 -14.91 3.74 -9.69
C ALA A 138 -14.88 5.25 -9.37
N LEU A 139 -14.46 5.62 -8.16
CA LEU A 139 -14.28 7.01 -7.74
C LEU A 139 -13.30 7.75 -8.65
N ARG A 140 -12.15 7.14 -8.96
CA ARG A 140 -11.14 7.74 -9.86
C ARG A 140 -11.68 7.92 -11.28
N ALA A 141 -12.33 6.91 -11.80
CA ALA A 141 -12.95 6.98 -13.13
C ALA A 141 -13.95 8.13 -13.19
N PHE A 142 -14.82 8.27 -12.18
CA PHE A 142 -15.77 9.36 -12.05
C PHE A 142 -15.07 10.73 -11.98
N LEU A 143 -14.09 10.92 -11.11
CA LEU A 143 -13.36 12.19 -10.95
C LEU A 143 -12.61 12.61 -12.22
N SER A 144 -12.19 11.67 -13.03
CA SER A 144 -11.56 11.92 -14.33
C SER A 144 -12.55 12.32 -15.43
N GLY A 145 -13.86 12.09 -15.21
CA GLY A 145 -14.94 12.41 -16.13
C GLY A 145 -15.38 13.88 -16.08
N GLU A 146 -16.31 14.25 -16.94
CA GLU A 146 -16.87 15.60 -16.99
C GLU A 146 -17.67 15.94 -15.74
N GLU A 147 -18.52 15.03 -15.28
CA GLU A 147 -19.34 15.19 -14.06
C GLU A 147 -18.46 15.37 -12.81
N GLY A 148 -17.38 14.58 -12.66
CA GLY A 148 -16.44 14.71 -11.57
C GLY A 148 -15.71 16.05 -11.58
N ARG A 149 -15.27 16.51 -12.75
CA ARG A 149 -14.67 17.86 -12.92
C ARG A 149 -15.65 18.98 -12.64
N ALA A 150 -16.95 18.78 -12.91
CA ALA A 150 -18.00 19.74 -12.61
C ALA A 150 -18.20 20.01 -11.12
N LEU A 151 -17.73 19.12 -10.23
CA LEU A 151 -17.75 19.36 -8.78
C LEU A 151 -16.83 20.51 -8.34
N GLY A 152 -15.88 20.94 -9.18
CA GLY A 152 -14.92 21.97 -8.87
C GLY A 152 -13.74 21.46 -8.05
N ARG A 153 -13.08 22.34 -7.29
CA ARG A 153 -11.90 21.99 -6.54
C ARG A 153 -12.26 21.17 -5.31
N LEU A 154 -11.45 20.16 -5.01
CA LEU A 154 -11.48 19.42 -3.74
C LEU A 154 -11.05 20.39 -2.63
N ARG A 155 -11.80 20.45 -1.53
CA ARG A 155 -11.56 21.37 -0.40
C ARG A 155 -11.19 20.64 0.87
N HIS A 156 -11.87 19.48 1.11
CA HIS A 156 -11.67 18.73 2.34
C HIS A 156 -11.80 17.23 2.11
N VAL A 157 -11.02 16.44 2.86
CA VAL A 157 -11.12 14.98 2.90
C VAL A 157 -11.29 14.55 4.36
N SER A 158 -12.24 13.65 4.63
CA SER A 158 -12.37 12.97 5.92
C SER A 158 -12.25 11.47 5.71
N ASP A 159 -11.41 10.81 6.49
CA ASP A 159 -11.08 9.40 6.33
C ASP A 159 -11.04 8.68 7.68
N THR A 160 -11.88 7.66 7.84
CA THR A 160 -12.00 6.86 9.05
C THR A 160 -11.76 5.39 8.76
N ILE A 161 -10.90 4.76 9.57
CA ILE A 161 -10.71 3.30 9.58
C ILE A 161 -10.88 2.79 11.00
N ASN A 162 -11.79 1.84 11.20
CA ASN A 162 -11.95 1.10 12.43
C ASN A 162 -11.74 -0.39 12.14
N LEU A 163 -11.01 -1.10 12.99
CA LEU A 163 -10.77 -2.54 12.83
C LEU A 163 -10.34 -3.19 14.15
N ASN A 164 -10.46 -4.51 14.21
CA ASN A 164 -9.83 -5.29 15.28
C ASN A 164 -8.38 -5.61 14.83
N TYR A 165 -7.42 -4.78 15.25
CA TYR A 165 -6.01 -4.95 14.86
C TYR A 165 -5.27 -5.95 15.72
N PHE A 166 -5.46 -5.91 17.05
CA PHE A 166 -4.76 -6.73 18.02
C PHE A 166 -5.57 -8.00 18.34
N HIS A 167 -5.32 -9.07 17.60
CA HIS A 167 -5.97 -10.37 17.79
C HIS A 167 -4.94 -11.51 17.72
N ASP A 168 -5.22 -12.63 18.38
CA ASP A 168 -4.30 -13.74 18.59
C ASP A 168 -3.84 -14.47 17.30
N GLN A 169 -4.60 -14.32 16.22
CA GLN A 169 -4.26 -14.92 14.92
C GLN A 169 -3.24 -14.09 14.12
N ARG A 170 -2.88 -12.91 14.59
CA ARG A 170 -1.91 -12.06 13.90
C ARG A 170 -0.50 -12.62 14.07
N PRO A 171 0.32 -12.72 13.01
CA PRO A 171 1.69 -13.19 13.10
C PRO A 171 2.52 -12.42 14.13
N ALA A 172 3.33 -13.12 14.91
CA ALA A 172 4.08 -12.55 16.04
C ALA A 172 4.99 -11.36 15.66
N TRP A 173 5.50 -11.32 14.42
CA TRP A 173 6.37 -10.21 13.98
C TRP A 173 5.67 -8.85 13.95
N PHE A 174 4.33 -8.81 13.86
CA PHE A 174 3.56 -7.56 13.98
C PHE A 174 3.65 -6.92 15.36
N PHE A 175 3.99 -7.72 16.38
CA PHE A 175 4.16 -7.27 17.76
C PHE A 175 5.63 -7.03 18.13
N ASP A 176 6.55 -7.21 17.18
CA ASP A 176 7.98 -6.90 17.31
C ASP A 176 8.26 -5.55 16.64
N PRO A 177 8.57 -4.47 17.41
CA PRO A 177 8.83 -3.15 16.84
C PRO A 177 9.97 -3.12 15.81
N ALA A 178 10.98 -3.99 15.96
CA ALA A 178 12.10 -4.08 15.02
C ALA A 178 11.69 -4.66 13.67
N GLN A 179 10.70 -5.55 13.64
CA GLN A 179 10.20 -6.17 12.42
C GLN A 179 9.03 -5.38 11.82
N ALA A 180 8.13 -4.88 12.65
CA ALA A 180 6.93 -4.15 12.21
C ALA A 180 7.20 -2.66 11.95
N GLY A 181 8.16 -2.05 12.63
CA GLY A 181 8.44 -0.61 12.59
C GLY A 181 7.43 0.25 13.38
N GLY A 182 6.38 -0.36 13.92
CA GLY A 182 5.29 0.27 14.65
C GLY A 182 4.04 -0.60 14.66
N GLY A 183 2.95 -0.07 15.18
CA GLY A 183 1.67 -0.74 15.24
C GLY A 183 0.75 -0.41 14.06
N LEU A 184 -0.43 0.10 14.40
CA LEU A 184 -1.49 0.41 13.45
C LEU A 184 -1.11 1.49 12.44
N LEU A 185 -0.39 2.53 12.89
CA LEU A 185 0.08 3.62 12.03
C LEU A 185 0.94 3.08 10.87
N MET A 186 1.89 2.20 11.17
CA MET A 186 2.79 1.65 10.14
C MET A 186 2.06 0.73 9.16
N THR A 187 1.06 -0.02 9.62
CA THR A 187 0.37 -1.00 8.79
C THR A 187 -0.83 -0.41 8.03
N HIS A 188 -1.75 0.26 8.72
CA HIS A 188 -2.97 0.82 8.13
C HIS A 188 -2.83 2.31 7.81
N GLY A 189 -2.06 3.05 8.62
CA GLY A 189 -1.73 4.44 8.32
C GLY A 189 -1.03 4.61 6.98
N ALA A 190 -0.10 3.71 6.64
CA ALA A 190 0.54 3.72 5.32
C ALA A 190 -0.47 3.67 4.17
N HIS A 191 -1.50 2.82 4.27
CA HIS A 191 -2.58 2.77 3.28
C HIS A 191 -3.43 4.04 3.28
N GLN A 192 -3.78 4.56 4.47
CA GLN A 192 -4.65 5.71 4.60
C GLN A 192 -3.98 6.97 4.03
N ILE A 193 -2.71 7.21 4.35
CA ILE A 193 -1.96 8.35 3.80
C ILE A 193 -1.76 8.19 2.30
N ASP A 194 -1.40 7.02 1.81
CA ASP A 194 -1.23 6.76 0.39
C ASP A 194 -2.49 7.06 -0.41
N ARG A 195 -3.65 6.55 0.01
CA ARG A 195 -4.91 6.81 -0.71
C ARG A 195 -5.34 8.27 -0.67
N MET A 196 -5.05 9.01 0.43
CA MET A 196 -5.31 10.44 0.50
C MET A 196 -4.41 11.23 -0.46
N HIS A 197 -3.09 10.98 -0.46
CA HIS A 197 -2.18 11.59 -1.42
C HIS A 197 -2.58 11.30 -2.87
N PHE A 198 -2.99 10.07 -3.13
CA PHE A 198 -3.43 9.64 -4.45
C PHE A 198 -4.70 10.37 -4.93
N LEU A 199 -5.68 10.59 -4.03
CA LEU A 199 -6.92 11.31 -4.37
C LEU A 199 -6.73 12.83 -4.43
N ILE A 200 -5.91 13.39 -3.55
CA ILE A 200 -5.62 14.83 -3.50
C ILE A 200 -4.65 15.23 -4.63
N GLY A 201 -3.76 14.31 -5.03
CA GLY A 201 -2.74 14.55 -6.05
C GLY A 201 -1.50 15.30 -5.55
N GLN A 202 -1.36 15.47 -4.23
CA GLN A 202 -0.25 16.18 -3.59
C GLN A 202 0.12 15.53 -2.25
N PRO A 203 1.40 15.56 -1.83
CA PRO A 203 1.82 15.10 -0.52
C PRO A 203 1.37 16.08 0.59
N THR A 204 1.42 15.61 1.83
CA THR A 204 1.13 16.41 3.01
C THR A 204 2.23 17.41 3.30
N ASP A 205 1.88 18.69 3.53
CA ASP A 205 2.81 19.74 3.90
C ASP A 205 3.04 19.85 5.41
N THR A 206 1.92 19.86 6.15
CA THR A 206 1.87 20.07 7.60
C THR A 206 0.74 19.25 8.20
N LEU A 207 0.93 18.80 9.44
CA LEU A 207 -0.09 18.09 10.18
C LEU A 207 0.00 18.36 11.68
N TYR A 208 -1.11 18.10 12.38
CA TYR A 208 -1.19 17.91 13.83
C TYR A 208 -1.79 16.56 14.11
N ALA A 209 -1.17 15.77 14.99
CA ALA A 209 -1.60 14.41 15.24
C ALA A 209 -1.49 14.03 16.73
N HIS A 210 -2.34 13.10 17.11
CA HIS A 210 -2.24 12.35 18.37
C HIS A 210 -2.15 10.86 18.06
N LEU A 211 -1.15 10.21 18.64
CA LEU A 211 -0.90 8.78 18.52
C LEU A 211 -1.14 8.13 19.87
N GLU A 212 -1.99 7.12 19.91
CA GLU A 212 -2.32 6.38 21.11
C GLU A 212 -1.46 5.12 21.23
N LEU A 213 -0.68 5.01 22.29
CA LEU A 213 0.20 3.87 22.54
C LEU A 213 -0.49 2.83 23.43
N MET A 214 -0.41 1.57 23.03
CA MET A 214 -0.94 0.44 23.79
C MET A 214 0.15 -0.20 24.65
N THR A 215 0.12 0.04 25.95
CA THR A 215 1.11 -0.51 26.90
C THR A 215 1.11 -2.04 26.93
N ALA A 216 -0.05 -2.68 26.72
CA ALA A 216 -0.18 -4.14 26.64
C ALA A 216 0.62 -4.78 25.49
N TYR A 217 1.03 -4.00 24.48
CA TYR A 217 1.76 -4.48 23.31
C TYR A 217 3.08 -3.73 23.11
N SER A 218 3.88 -3.64 24.16
CA SER A 218 5.22 -3.03 24.13
C SER A 218 5.25 -1.59 23.61
N GLY A 219 4.17 -0.83 23.85
CA GLY A 219 4.05 0.56 23.40
C GLY A 219 3.82 0.73 21.89
N LEU A 220 3.39 -0.32 21.20
CA LEU A 220 2.91 -0.17 19.83
C LEU A 220 1.69 0.73 19.77
N ASP A 221 1.57 1.51 18.71
CA ASP A 221 0.40 2.36 18.51
C ASP A 221 -0.83 1.52 18.14
N GLY A 222 -1.96 1.83 18.80
CA GLY A 222 -3.26 1.19 18.62
C GLY A 222 -4.29 2.08 17.95
N GLY A 223 -3.98 3.37 17.79
CA GLY A 223 -4.84 4.33 17.12
C GLY A 223 -4.16 5.66 16.90
N TYR A 224 -4.70 6.45 16.00
CA TYR A 224 -4.29 7.84 15.80
C TYR A 224 -5.43 8.70 15.25
N GLN A 225 -5.33 9.99 15.54
CA GLN A 225 -6.12 11.03 14.90
C GLN A 225 -5.16 12.08 14.35
N LEU A 226 -5.47 12.59 13.18
CA LEU A 226 -4.67 13.65 12.57
C LEU A 226 -5.50 14.63 11.77
N MET A 227 -5.07 15.88 11.78
CA MET A 227 -5.51 16.94 10.89
C MET A 227 -4.31 17.38 10.07
N GLY A 228 -4.44 17.35 8.74
CA GLY A 228 -3.33 17.69 7.84
C GLY A 228 -3.76 18.57 6.68
N ARG A 229 -2.75 19.03 5.93
CA ARG A 229 -2.93 19.85 4.75
C ARG A 229 -2.01 19.39 3.62
N CYS A 230 -2.59 19.32 2.41
CA CYS A 230 -1.90 19.08 1.14
C CYS A 230 -2.20 20.27 0.22
N GLY A 231 -1.28 21.24 0.12
CA GLY A 231 -1.54 22.50 -0.61
C GLY A 231 -2.75 23.25 -0.04
N GLU A 232 -3.81 23.42 -0.84
CA GLU A 232 -5.07 24.05 -0.42
C GLU A 232 -6.10 23.11 0.18
N VAL A 233 -5.87 21.79 0.12
CA VAL A 233 -6.78 20.77 0.63
C VAL A 233 -6.46 20.45 2.09
N THR A 234 -7.46 20.51 2.96
CA THR A 234 -7.33 20.04 4.34
C THR A 234 -7.88 18.62 4.46
N TYR A 235 -7.37 17.84 5.41
CA TYR A 235 -7.94 16.54 5.68
C TYR A 235 -7.98 16.21 7.17
N LEU A 236 -8.97 15.37 7.54
CA LEU A 236 -9.04 14.70 8.83
C LEU A 236 -8.91 13.22 8.60
N ALA A 237 -8.07 12.56 9.39
CA ALA A 237 -7.95 11.10 9.33
C ALA A 237 -7.88 10.52 10.73
N GLN A 238 -8.56 9.39 10.91
CA GLN A 238 -8.44 8.59 12.11
C GLN A 238 -8.35 7.12 11.78
N CYS A 239 -7.61 6.40 12.60
CA CYS A 239 -7.58 4.95 12.56
C CYS A 239 -7.59 4.41 13.98
N ALA A 240 -8.47 3.44 14.27
CA ALA A 240 -8.58 2.81 15.58
C ALA A 240 -8.53 1.28 15.42
N GLY A 241 -7.59 0.66 16.15
CA GLY A 241 -7.29 -0.78 16.05
C GLY A 241 -7.79 -1.59 17.24
N TYR A 242 -8.77 -1.09 17.96
CA TYR A 242 -9.36 -1.74 19.13
C TYR A 242 -10.39 -2.79 18.73
N TYR A 243 -11.08 -3.37 19.71
CA TYR A 243 -12.14 -4.33 19.49
C TYR A 243 -13.41 -3.63 18.96
N LEU A 244 -13.35 -3.19 17.70
CA LEU A 244 -14.38 -2.41 17.05
C LEU A 244 -14.94 -3.14 15.82
N PRO A 245 -16.18 -2.85 15.43
CA PRO A 245 -16.69 -3.20 14.13
C PRO A 245 -15.74 -2.70 13.01
N GLN A 246 -15.51 -3.53 12.00
CA GLN A 246 -14.68 -3.09 10.87
C GLN A 246 -15.45 -2.09 10.03
N GLU A 247 -14.88 -0.91 9.87
CA GLU A 247 -15.42 0.16 9.05
C GLU A 247 -14.29 0.85 8.29
N SER A 248 -14.56 1.27 7.08
CA SER A 248 -13.71 2.21 6.37
C SER A 248 -14.57 3.14 5.54
N ALA A 249 -14.56 4.41 5.91
CA ALA A 249 -15.35 5.45 5.29
C ALA A 249 -14.47 6.65 4.94
N LEU A 250 -14.66 7.16 3.72
CA LEU A 250 -13.96 8.33 3.21
C LEU A 250 -14.99 9.28 2.61
N GLU A 251 -14.87 10.57 2.91
CA GLU A 251 -15.68 11.62 2.34
C GLU A 251 -14.79 12.70 1.71
N LEU A 252 -15.10 13.06 0.46
CA LEU A 252 -14.45 14.14 -0.26
C LEU A 252 -15.46 15.28 -0.44
N THR A 253 -15.11 16.48 0.01
CA THR A 253 -15.92 17.69 -0.11
C THR A 253 -15.34 18.60 -1.18
N PHE A 254 -16.10 18.84 -2.21
CA PHE A 254 -15.79 19.73 -3.33
C PHE A 254 -16.54 21.07 -3.20
N GLU A 255 -16.23 22.01 -4.05
CA GLU A 255 -16.93 23.33 -4.09
C GLU A 255 -18.41 23.21 -4.41
N ARG A 256 -18.83 22.17 -5.15
CA ARG A 256 -20.20 22.01 -5.65
C ARG A 256 -20.79 20.61 -5.40
N GLY A 257 -20.27 19.87 -4.43
CA GLY A 257 -20.79 18.57 -4.06
C GLY A 257 -19.85 17.81 -3.16
N SER A 258 -20.26 16.60 -2.79
CA SER A 258 -19.44 15.70 -2.00
C SER A 258 -19.55 14.27 -2.50
N ILE A 259 -18.52 13.48 -2.26
CA ILE A 259 -18.49 12.06 -2.56
C ILE A 259 -18.22 11.30 -1.29
N ARG A 260 -19.05 10.30 -1.00
CA ARG A 260 -18.80 9.30 0.03
C ARG A 260 -18.34 8.00 -0.59
N PHE A 261 -17.40 7.37 0.07
CA PHE A 261 -16.84 6.09 -0.30
C PHE A 261 -16.78 5.19 0.93
N SER A 262 -17.21 3.95 0.79
CA SER A 262 -17.03 2.92 1.81
C SER A 262 -16.63 1.60 1.15
N TRP A 263 -15.74 0.82 1.77
CA TRP A 263 -15.31 -0.47 1.26
C TRP A 263 -15.35 -1.59 2.33
N LYS A 264 -15.58 -1.22 3.58
CA LYS A 264 -15.88 -2.16 4.67
C LYS A 264 -16.99 -1.59 5.52
N ASP A 265 -18.05 -2.35 5.68
CA ASP A 265 -19.14 -2.04 6.60
C ASP A 265 -19.60 -3.34 7.27
N ASN A 266 -19.76 -3.33 8.60
CA ASN A 266 -20.23 -4.49 9.36
C ASN A 266 -21.74 -4.66 9.23
N GLY A 267 -22.15 -5.41 8.21
CA GLY A 267 -23.53 -5.92 8.09
C GLY A 267 -24.56 -4.91 7.60
N VAL A 268 -24.13 -3.75 7.11
CA VAL A 268 -24.97 -2.83 6.35
C VAL A 268 -24.37 -2.71 4.95
N ASP A 269 -25.12 -3.03 3.96
CA ASP A 269 -24.73 -3.10 2.54
C ASP A 269 -24.40 -1.70 1.99
N ARG A 270 -23.21 -1.16 2.38
CA ARG A 270 -22.76 0.19 2.03
C ARG A 270 -21.36 0.23 1.45
N VAL A 271 -20.94 -0.84 0.80
CA VAL A 271 -19.73 -0.80 0.00
C VAL A 271 -20.03 -0.13 -1.33
N GLY A 272 -19.40 1.01 -1.61
CA GLY A 272 -19.66 1.74 -2.86
C GLY A 272 -19.23 3.20 -2.82
N VAL A 273 -19.68 3.93 -3.80
CA VAL A 273 -19.42 5.36 -3.98
C VAL A 273 -20.76 6.08 -4.16
N TRP A 274 -20.94 7.19 -3.47
CA TRP A 274 -22.17 7.97 -3.53
C TRP A 274 -21.86 9.45 -3.77
N LEU A 275 -22.55 10.05 -4.72
CA LEU A 275 -22.50 11.47 -5.02
C LEU A 275 -23.62 12.22 -4.30
N GLY A 276 -23.29 13.29 -3.61
CA GLY A 276 -24.21 14.26 -3.04
C GLY A 276 -24.06 15.62 -3.75
N ASP A 277 -25.12 16.16 -4.28
CA ASP A 277 -25.15 17.47 -4.92
C ASP A 277 -26.17 18.42 -4.24
N GLY A 278 -25.75 19.64 -3.95
CA GLY A 278 -26.61 20.75 -3.59
C GLY A 278 -27.64 20.53 -2.48
N GLY A 279 -27.40 19.59 -1.54
CA GLY A 279 -28.28 19.34 -0.39
C GLY A 279 -29.33 18.24 -0.63
N GLN A 280 -29.25 17.50 -1.72
CA GLN A 280 -30.04 16.31 -1.97
C GLN A 280 -29.46 15.04 -1.33
N ALA A 281 -30.20 13.97 -1.28
CA ALA A 281 -29.73 12.68 -0.79
C ALA A 281 -28.61 12.14 -1.69
N TYR A 282 -27.66 11.42 -1.08
CA TYR A 282 -26.60 10.76 -1.82
C TYR A 282 -27.16 9.73 -2.80
N ALA A 283 -26.73 9.81 -4.06
CA ALA A 283 -27.03 8.84 -5.11
C ALA A 283 -25.82 7.91 -5.33
N SER A 284 -26.06 6.61 -5.48
CA SER A 284 -25.02 5.63 -5.76
C SER A 284 -24.39 5.86 -7.13
N LEU A 285 -23.07 5.86 -7.21
CA LEU A 285 -22.34 5.84 -8.47
C LEU A 285 -22.12 4.40 -8.94
N PRO A 286 -22.14 4.15 -10.27
CA PRO A 286 -21.83 2.84 -10.81
C PRO A 286 -20.42 2.39 -10.45
N CYS A 287 -20.27 1.12 -10.07
CA CYS A 287 -18.98 0.50 -9.82
C CYS A 287 -18.81 -0.71 -10.77
N PRO A 288 -18.20 -0.54 -11.94
CA PRO A 288 -18.02 -1.60 -12.91
C PRO A 288 -16.85 -2.53 -12.61
N PHE A 289 -16.16 -2.32 -11.50
CA PHE A 289 -15.01 -3.10 -11.09
C PHE A 289 -15.41 -4.18 -10.08
N ASP A 290 -14.64 -5.26 -10.06
CA ASP A 290 -14.87 -6.40 -9.19
C ASP A 290 -13.89 -6.37 -7.99
N MET A 291 -14.41 -6.45 -6.77
CA MET A 291 -13.61 -6.48 -5.53
C MET A 291 -12.68 -7.70 -5.46
N GLU A 292 -13.08 -8.84 -6.04
CA GLU A 292 -12.26 -10.06 -6.05
C GLU A 292 -10.99 -9.90 -6.89
N ASN A 293 -10.97 -8.94 -7.82
CA ASN A 293 -9.84 -8.67 -8.70
C ASN A 293 -8.92 -7.53 -8.21
N THR A 294 -9.12 -7.02 -6.99
CA THR A 294 -8.32 -5.92 -6.42
C THR A 294 -6.81 -6.13 -6.58
N TYR A 295 -6.31 -7.30 -6.21
CA TYR A 295 -4.88 -7.62 -6.34
C TYR A 295 -4.45 -7.82 -7.80
N VAL A 296 -5.35 -8.31 -8.66
CA VAL A 296 -5.06 -8.45 -10.11
C VAL A 296 -4.85 -7.08 -10.73
N TYR A 297 -5.74 -6.12 -10.46
CA TYR A 297 -5.60 -4.74 -10.93
C TYR A 297 -4.31 -4.10 -10.43
N GLN A 298 -3.93 -4.33 -9.16
CA GLN A 298 -2.65 -3.87 -8.61
C GLN A 298 -1.47 -4.43 -9.42
N PHE A 299 -1.42 -5.75 -9.59
CA PHE A 299 -0.26 -6.37 -10.24
C PHE A 299 -0.21 -6.08 -11.74
N ASP A 300 -1.34 -5.92 -12.43
CA ASP A 300 -1.33 -5.46 -13.82
C ASP A 300 -0.68 -4.06 -13.95
N ALA A 301 -1.05 -3.12 -13.07
CA ALA A 301 -0.43 -1.79 -13.05
C ALA A 301 1.06 -1.85 -12.68
N MET A 302 1.44 -2.69 -11.71
CA MET A 302 2.85 -2.86 -11.31
C MET A 302 3.67 -3.48 -12.43
N LEU A 303 3.16 -4.50 -13.12
CA LEU A 303 3.84 -5.11 -14.27
C LEU A 303 4.00 -4.10 -15.42
N ASP A 304 3.00 -3.26 -15.67
CA ASP A 304 3.13 -2.16 -16.63
C ASP A 304 4.22 -1.17 -16.22
N ALA A 305 4.35 -0.85 -14.92
CA ALA A 305 5.44 -0.02 -14.42
C ALA A 305 6.81 -0.67 -14.66
N LEU A 306 6.96 -1.96 -14.37
CA LEU A 306 8.21 -2.69 -14.57
C LEU A 306 8.56 -2.82 -16.07
N GLU A 307 7.58 -2.91 -16.94
CA GLU A 307 7.75 -2.92 -18.40
C GLU A 307 7.97 -1.52 -19.01
N GLY A 308 7.83 -0.44 -18.20
CA GLY A 308 7.97 0.95 -18.63
C GLY A 308 6.80 1.47 -19.45
N LYS A 309 5.64 0.85 -19.33
CA LYS A 309 4.39 1.31 -19.91
C LYS A 309 3.75 2.41 -19.07
N LYS A 310 2.79 3.12 -19.67
CA LYS A 310 1.96 4.07 -18.90
C LYS A 310 1.14 3.32 -17.85
N ASN A 311 1.27 3.73 -16.60
CA ASN A 311 0.63 3.09 -15.46
C ASN A 311 0.32 4.10 -14.36
N ASP A 312 -0.31 3.62 -13.28
CA ASP A 312 -0.60 4.37 -12.06
C ASP A 312 -0.12 3.63 -10.80
N ALA A 313 0.81 2.71 -10.98
CA ALA A 313 1.41 1.97 -9.87
C ALA A 313 2.09 2.92 -8.87
N PRO A 314 1.98 2.64 -7.57
CA PRO A 314 2.65 3.44 -6.55
C PRO A 314 4.17 3.41 -6.73
N THR A 315 4.78 4.59 -6.88
CA THR A 315 6.23 4.73 -7.05
C THR A 315 6.97 4.69 -5.72
N LEU A 316 8.29 4.52 -5.78
CA LEU A 316 9.14 4.60 -4.58
C LEU A 316 9.10 6.00 -3.95
N GLU A 317 9.02 7.04 -4.77
CA GLU A 317 8.88 8.43 -4.30
C GLU A 317 7.60 8.58 -3.48
N GLN A 318 6.46 8.20 -4.03
CA GLN A 318 5.17 8.29 -3.34
C GLN A 318 5.16 7.48 -2.04
N ALA A 319 5.70 6.26 -2.05
CA ALA A 319 5.79 5.44 -0.85
C ALA A 319 6.78 6.02 0.19
N THR A 320 7.84 6.71 -0.24
CA THR A 320 8.76 7.42 0.65
C THR A 320 8.09 8.67 1.26
N GLU A 321 7.29 9.41 0.50
CA GLU A 321 6.45 10.50 1.01
C GLU A 321 5.48 10.01 2.09
N VAL A 322 4.90 8.84 1.92
CA VAL A 322 4.07 8.21 2.97
C VAL A 322 4.89 8.01 4.26
N LEU A 323 6.11 7.46 4.18
CA LEU A 323 6.97 7.26 5.36
C LEU A 323 7.30 8.58 6.06
N LEU A 324 7.57 9.65 5.31
CA LEU A 324 7.80 10.99 5.87
C LEU A 324 6.59 11.51 6.65
N VAL A 325 5.37 11.25 6.17
CA VAL A 325 4.14 11.60 6.91
C VAL A 325 4.00 10.77 8.19
N LEU A 326 4.27 9.45 8.14
CA LEU A 326 4.20 8.60 9.34
C LEU A 326 5.18 9.05 10.42
N GLU A 327 6.37 9.52 10.05
CA GLU A 327 7.34 10.11 10.98
C GLU A 327 6.86 11.46 11.54
N ALA A 328 6.30 12.33 10.70
CA ALA A 328 5.75 13.61 11.13
C ALA A 328 4.55 13.43 12.09
N ILE A 329 3.73 12.39 11.92
CA ILE A 329 2.66 12.02 12.86
C ILE A 329 3.25 11.71 14.25
N ARG A 330 4.30 10.91 14.32
CA ARG A 330 5.00 10.60 15.59
C ARG A 330 5.59 11.86 16.21
N GLN A 331 6.32 12.65 15.41
CA GLN A 331 6.90 13.91 15.88
C GLN A 331 5.84 14.87 16.43
N SER A 332 4.71 15.02 15.75
CA SER A 332 3.60 15.87 16.21
C SER A 332 2.99 15.37 17.50
N SER A 333 2.76 14.06 17.61
CA SER A 333 2.23 13.45 18.83
C SER A 333 3.17 13.59 20.02
N ASP A 334 4.46 13.35 19.83
CA ASP A 334 5.47 13.43 20.90
C ASP A 334 5.68 14.86 21.40
N SER A 335 5.65 15.83 20.48
CA SER A 335 5.85 17.25 20.84
C SER A 335 4.58 17.97 21.27
N GLY A 336 3.40 17.44 20.97
CA GLY A 336 2.12 18.14 21.13
C GLY A 336 1.99 19.39 20.23
N MET A 337 2.77 19.48 19.16
CA MET A 337 2.82 20.61 18.25
C MET A 337 2.55 20.16 16.79
N ALA A 338 2.12 21.10 15.96
CA ALA A 338 2.05 20.83 14.52
C ALA A 338 3.45 20.54 13.95
N ALA A 339 3.55 19.53 13.08
CA ALA A 339 4.78 19.14 12.41
C ALA A 339 4.73 19.53 10.93
N ARG A 340 5.89 19.94 10.39
CA ARG A 340 6.10 19.98 8.94
C ARG A 340 6.57 18.63 8.45
N VAL A 341 6.00 18.16 7.36
CA VAL A 341 6.45 16.92 6.72
C VAL A 341 7.74 17.20 5.95
N GLY A 342 8.71 16.31 6.11
CA GLY A 342 9.95 16.36 5.32
C GLY A 342 9.68 16.19 3.83
N THR A 343 10.64 16.56 3.00
CA THR A 343 10.57 16.41 1.54
C THR A 343 11.68 15.49 1.05
N ILE A 344 11.42 14.80 -0.05
CA ILE A 344 12.47 14.05 -0.73
C ILE A 344 13.47 15.06 -1.30
N PRO A 345 14.79 14.94 -1.00
CA PRO A 345 15.80 15.82 -1.59
C PRO A 345 15.74 15.74 -3.12
N VAL A 346 15.79 16.91 -3.75
CA VAL A 346 15.98 17.01 -5.21
C VAL A 346 17.47 16.90 -5.46
N ASP A 347 17.90 15.81 -6.09
CA ASP A 347 19.29 15.59 -6.49
C ASP A 347 19.69 16.52 -7.65
#